data_daefcf51da58c8c846caa04727985be3
#
_entry.id   daefcf51da58c8c846caa04727985be3
#
_cell.length_a   1.000
_cell.length_b   1.000
_cell.length_c   1.000
_cell.angle_alpha   90.00
_cell.angle_beta   90.00
_cell.angle_gamma   90.00
#
_symmetry.space_group_name_H-M   'P 1'
#
loop_
_entity.id
_entity.type
_entity.pdbx_description
1 polymer ?
#
loop_
_entity_poly.entity_id
_entity_poly.type
_entity_poly.pdbx_seq_one_letter_code
_entity_poly.pdbx_strand_id
1 'polypeptide(L)'
;QRISIARALITEPRFVVADEPVSALDVSIQSQILNLLMKLQRDMNLTYVFISHDLNVVRHISSNVGVMYLGQIVEKGETENLYERPLHPYTKALLSAVPSKDPLNKKKRIILQGDVPSPVNPPKGCPFHLRCDKVFGPCSSSRPELKEVEPGHHVACHLY
;
A
#
# COMPACT_ATOMS: atom_id res chain seq x y z
N GLN A 1 -18.71 -1.84 -13.54
CA GLN A 1 -18.22 -1.36 -12.22
C GLN A 1 -19.34 -0.65 -11.42
N ARG A 2 -20.09 0.28 -12.01
CA ARG A 2 -21.20 0.96 -11.31
C ARG A 2 -22.28 0.00 -10.82
N ILE A 3 -22.61 -1.05 -11.59
CA ILE A 3 -23.54 -2.10 -11.19
C ILE A 3 -23.01 -2.91 -10.01
N SER A 4 -21.69 -3.24 -10.01
CA SER A 4 -21.05 -3.94 -8.91
C SER A 4 -21.06 -3.11 -7.62
N ILE A 5 -20.82 -1.81 -7.71
CA ILE A 5 -20.93 -0.88 -6.57
C ILE A 5 -22.38 -0.85 -6.05
N ALA A 6 -23.37 -0.66 -6.93
CA ALA A 6 -24.79 -0.64 -6.54
C ALA A 6 -25.21 -1.96 -5.84
N ARG A 7 -24.77 -3.12 -6.37
CA ARG A 7 -25.03 -4.42 -5.77
C ARG A 7 -24.42 -4.57 -4.37
N ALA A 8 -23.20 -4.04 -4.16
CA ALA A 8 -22.55 -4.08 -2.85
C ALA A 8 -23.27 -3.20 -1.82
N LEU A 9 -23.92 -2.13 -2.24
CA LEU A 9 -24.58 -1.15 -1.37
C LEU A 9 -26.04 -1.44 -1.07
N ILE A 10 -26.69 -2.35 -1.80
CA ILE A 10 -28.13 -2.65 -1.66
C ILE A 10 -28.51 -3.17 -0.26
N THR A 11 -27.54 -3.74 0.46
CA THR A 11 -27.71 -4.23 1.83
C THR A 11 -27.40 -3.19 2.90
N GLU A 12 -27.18 -1.94 2.52
CA GLU A 12 -26.82 -0.82 3.40
C GLU A 12 -25.66 -1.17 4.37
N PRO A 13 -24.51 -1.64 3.86
CA PRO A 13 -23.39 -2.06 4.68
C PRO A 13 -22.74 -0.86 5.38
N ARG A 14 -22.09 -1.10 6.53
CA ARG A 14 -21.19 -0.12 7.16
C ARG A 14 -19.75 -0.23 6.67
N PHE A 15 -19.40 -1.39 6.13
CA PHE A 15 -18.05 -1.74 5.71
C PHE A 15 -18.06 -2.39 4.33
N VAL A 16 -17.17 -1.94 3.44
CA VAL A 16 -17.04 -2.45 2.07
C VAL A 16 -15.56 -2.74 1.77
N VAL A 17 -15.31 -3.91 1.21
CA VAL A 17 -14.00 -4.25 0.64
C VAL A 17 -14.04 -3.98 -0.86
N ALA A 18 -13.19 -3.08 -1.32
CA ALA A 18 -13.01 -2.75 -2.72
C ALA A 18 -11.64 -3.30 -3.19
N ASP A 19 -11.69 -4.49 -3.82
CA ASP A 19 -10.52 -5.18 -4.34
C ASP A 19 -10.31 -4.78 -5.80
N GLU A 20 -9.23 -4.05 -6.06
CA GLU A 20 -8.84 -3.49 -7.37
C GLU A 20 -10.01 -2.85 -8.17
N PRO A 21 -10.83 -1.99 -7.55
CA PRO A 21 -12.10 -1.56 -8.14
C PRO A 21 -11.94 -0.69 -9.41
N VAL A 22 -10.74 -0.27 -9.74
CA VAL A 22 -10.46 0.61 -10.89
C VAL A 22 -9.35 0.14 -11.82
N SER A 23 -8.74 -1.02 -11.55
CA SER A 23 -7.54 -1.51 -12.26
C SER A 23 -7.76 -1.76 -13.77
N ALA A 24 -8.97 -2.13 -14.18
CA ALA A 24 -9.33 -2.43 -15.58
C ALA A 24 -9.97 -1.25 -16.32
N LEU A 25 -9.92 -0.03 -15.76
CA LEU A 25 -10.58 1.16 -16.31
C LEU A 25 -9.54 2.13 -16.88
N ASP A 26 -9.93 2.88 -17.91
CA ASP A 26 -9.15 4.02 -18.37
C ASP A 26 -9.12 5.14 -17.31
N VAL A 27 -8.09 6.01 -17.38
CA VAL A 27 -7.82 7.06 -16.37
C VAL A 27 -9.00 7.99 -16.13
N SER A 28 -9.78 8.30 -17.18
CA SER A 28 -10.93 9.19 -17.08
C SER A 28 -12.07 8.54 -16.30
N ILE A 29 -12.40 7.30 -16.63
CA ILE A 29 -13.43 6.51 -15.93
C ILE A 29 -12.98 6.15 -14.52
N GLN A 30 -11.71 5.83 -14.32
CA GLN A 30 -11.12 5.60 -13.02
C GLN A 30 -11.37 6.78 -12.06
N SER A 31 -11.10 8.00 -12.51
CA SER A 31 -11.34 9.21 -11.73
C SER A 31 -12.82 9.39 -11.37
N GLN A 32 -13.74 9.09 -12.30
CA GLN A 32 -15.19 9.16 -12.03
C GLN A 32 -15.62 8.15 -10.96
N ILE A 33 -15.11 6.91 -11.01
CA ILE A 33 -15.43 5.87 -10.03
C ILE A 33 -14.87 6.22 -8.66
N LEU A 34 -13.64 6.74 -8.58
CA LEU A 34 -13.05 7.18 -7.32
C LEU A 34 -13.87 8.30 -6.68
N ASN A 35 -14.27 9.31 -7.46
CA ASN A 35 -15.13 10.39 -6.97
C ASN A 35 -16.50 9.88 -6.50
N LEU A 36 -17.06 8.89 -7.20
CA LEU A 36 -18.30 8.22 -6.79
C LEU A 36 -18.13 7.50 -5.46
N LEU A 37 -17.06 6.71 -5.29
CA LEU A 37 -16.78 5.99 -4.04
C LEU A 37 -16.57 6.95 -2.87
N MET A 38 -15.82 8.03 -3.05
CA MET A 38 -15.61 9.06 -2.03
C MET A 38 -16.92 9.79 -1.66
N LYS A 39 -17.80 10.04 -2.64
CA LYS A 39 -19.13 10.60 -2.38
C LYS A 39 -19.97 9.62 -1.56
N LEU A 40 -20.07 8.37 -1.98
CA LEU A 40 -20.83 7.33 -1.27
C LEU A 40 -20.30 7.10 0.15
N GLN A 41 -18.98 7.18 0.35
CA GLN A 41 -18.38 7.09 1.68
C GLN A 41 -18.92 8.17 2.61
N ARG A 42 -18.96 9.42 2.15
CA ARG A 42 -19.49 10.54 2.94
C ARG A 42 -21.00 10.44 3.17
N ASP A 43 -21.76 10.20 2.09
CA ASP A 43 -23.23 10.23 2.11
C ASP A 43 -23.80 9.09 2.97
N MET A 44 -23.15 7.92 2.99
CA MET A 44 -23.59 6.71 3.69
C MET A 44 -22.74 6.38 4.91
N ASN A 45 -21.75 7.20 5.27
CA ASN A 45 -20.80 6.98 6.36
C ASN A 45 -20.13 5.61 6.30
N LEU A 46 -19.63 5.22 5.11
CA LEU A 46 -19.02 3.93 4.86
C LEU A 46 -17.56 3.88 5.32
N THR A 47 -17.16 2.72 5.83
CA THR A 47 -15.74 2.38 6.00
C THR A 47 -15.29 1.50 4.83
N TYR A 48 -14.18 1.88 4.17
CA TYR A 48 -13.60 1.08 3.09
C TYR A 48 -12.29 0.39 3.51
N VAL A 49 -12.11 -0.86 3.07
CA VAL A 49 -10.78 -1.41 2.78
C VAL A 49 -10.61 -1.36 1.26
N PHE A 50 -9.68 -0.54 0.82
CA PHE A 50 -9.40 -0.34 -0.60
C PHE A 50 -8.07 -1.00 -0.96
N ILE A 51 -8.09 -2.01 -1.85
CA ILE A 51 -6.91 -2.73 -2.30
C ILE A 51 -6.57 -2.25 -3.71
N SER A 52 -5.32 -1.85 -3.93
CA SER A 52 -4.85 -1.40 -5.23
C SER A 52 -3.33 -1.51 -5.34
N HIS A 53 -2.83 -1.68 -6.56
CA HIS A 53 -1.41 -1.56 -6.89
C HIS A 53 -1.02 -0.16 -7.37
N ASP A 54 -1.99 0.73 -7.62
CA ASP A 54 -1.72 2.11 -8.01
C ASP A 54 -1.57 3.01 -6.77
N LEU A 55 -0.33 3.39 -6.49
CA LEU A 55 0.03 4.20 -5.33
C LEU A 55 -0.58 5.61 -5.35
N ASN A 56 -0.82 6.20 -6.55
CA ASN A 56 -1.48 7.50 -6.65
C ASN A 56 -2.96 7.41 -6.27
N VAL A 57 -3.62 6.34 -6.68
CA VAL A 57 -5.01 6.05 -6.32
C VAL A 57 -5.14 5.85 -4.82
N VAL A 58 -4.27 5.01 -4.24
CA VAL A 58 -4.25 4.77 -2.78
C VAL A 58 -4.06 6.08 -2.01
N ARG A 59 -3.07 6.91 -2.40
CA ARG A 59 -2.86 8.21 -1.76
C ARG A 59 -4.08 9.12 -1.82
N HIS A 60 -4.83 9.07 -2.92
CA HIS A 60 -5.98 9.96 -3.13
C HIS A 60 -7.20 9.59 -2.29
N ILE A 61 -7.46 8.30 -2.08
CA ILE A 61 -8.72 7.82 -1.46
C ILE A 61 -8.55 7.43 0.01
N SER A 62 -7.34 7.11 0.47
CA SER A 62 -7.11 6.48 1.77
C SER A 62 -6.64 7.46 2.82
N SER A 63 -7.19 7.39 4.04
CA SER A 63 -6.68 8.11 5.21
C SER A 63 -5.49 7.39 5.86
N ASN A 64 -5.51 6.04 5.81
CA ASN A 64 -4.46 5.18 6.33
C ASN A 64 -4.06 4.16 5.26
N VAL A 65 -2.78 3.83 5.21
CA VAL A 65 -2.23 2.88 4.23
C VAL A 65 -1.49 1.75 4.94
N GLY A 66 -1.71 0.52 4.48
CA GLY A 66 -0.91 -0.64 4.83
C GLY A 66 -0.17 -1.16 3.60
N VAL A 67 1.15 -1.21 3.66
CA VAL A 67 1.99 -1.79 2.61
C VAL A 67 2.20 -3.26 2.90
N MET A 68 1.88 -4.10 1.92
CA MET A 68 1.97 -5.55 2.05
C MET A 68 3.08 -6.13 1.16
N TYR A 69 3.84 -7.08 1.68
CA TYR A 69 4.82 -7.87 0.94
C TYR A 69 4.69 -9.35 1.29
N LEU A 70 4.54 -10.21 0.29
CA LEU A 70 4.31 -11.67 0.46
C LEU A 70 3.24 -12.00 1.51
N GLY A 71 2.07 -11.34 1.42
CA GLY A 71 0.93 -11.57 2.31
C GLY A 71 1.07 -10.98 3.71
N GLN A 72 2.10 -10.15 3.98
CA GLN A 72 2.34 -9.56 5.29
C GLN A 72 2.41 -8.04 5.23
N ILE A 73 1.78 -7.37 6.21
CA ILE A 73 1.93 -5.93 6.39
C ILE A 73 3.35 -5.66 6.88
N VAL A 74 4.13 -4.95 6.08
CA VAL A 74 5.51 -4.55 6.40
C VAL A 74 5.58 -3.12 6.94
N GLU A 75 4.59 -2.29 6.62
CA GLU A 75 4.49 -0.91 7.10
C GLU A 75 3.03 -0.47 7.07
N LYS A 76 2.57 0.30 8.06
CA LYS A 76 1.27 0.95 8.05
C LYS A 76 1.32 2.28 8.78
N GLY A 77 0.52 3.24 8.32
CA GLY A 77 0.42 4.56 8.94
C GLY A 77 -0.57 5.46 8.25
N GLU A 78 -0.68 6.68 8.72
CA GLU A 78 -1.41 7.73 8.05
C GLU A 78 -0.81 7.97 6.65
N THR A 79 -1.68 8.18 5.66
CA THR A 79 -1.29 8.23 4.25
C THR A 79 -0.19 9.25 3.97
N GLU A 80 -0.39 10.51 4.35
CA GLU A 80 0.59 11.56 4.03
C GLU A 80 1.93 11.30 4.74
N ASN A 81 1.90 10.89 6.01
CA ASN A 81 3.10 10.59 6.78
C ASN A 81 3.91 9.43 6.15
N LEU A 82 3.23 8.34 5.76
CA LEU A 82 3.88 7.18 5.13
C LEU A 82 4.48 7.53 3.76
N TYR A 83 3.80 8.38 2.96
CA TYR A 83 4.30 8.80 1.64
C TYR A 83 5.46 9.78 1.73
N GLU A 84 5.50 10.63 2.74
CA GLU A 84 6.58 11.59 2.95
C GLU A 84 7.78 10.95 3.63
N ARG A 85 7.55 10.08 4.62
CA ARG A 85 8.58 9.46 5.47
C ARG A 85 8.43 7.94 5.55
N PRO A 86 8.54 7.22 4.43
CA PRO A 86 8.49 5.75 4.46
C PRO A 86 9.67 5.21 5.28
N LEU A 87 9.40 4.22 6.13
CA LEU A 87 10.40 3.60 7.00
C LEU A 87 10.96 2.32 6.39
N HIS A 88 10.08 1.40 5.96
CA HIS A 88 10.49 0.10 5.43
C HIS A 88 11.22 0.24 4.07
N PRO A 89 12.36 -0.44 3.85
CA PRO A 89 13.09 -0.38 2.57
C PRO A 89 12.24 -0.72 1.34
N TYR A 90 11.32 -1.67 1.45
CA TYR A 90 10.38 -2.00 0.38
C TYR A 90 9.44 -0.83 0.05
N THR A 91 8.86 -0.16 1.06
CA THR A 91 8.01 1.02 0.86
C THR A 91 8.78 2.15 0.19
N LYS A 92 10.03 2.39 0.63
CA LYS A 92 10.92 3.37 -0.01
C LYS A 92 11.13 3.06 -1.49
N ALA A 93 11.39 1.80 -1.82
CA ALA A 93 11.57 1.37 -3.21
C ALA A 93 10.28 1.55 -4.04
N LEU A 94 9.12 1.13 -3.50
CA LEU A 94 7.83 1.33 -4.16
C LEU A 94 7.55 2.80 -4.46
N LEU A 95 7.66 3.67 -3.45
CA LEU A 95 7.38 5.10 -3.60
C LEU A 95 8.41 5.82 -4.49
N SER A 96 9.64 5.30 -4.57
CA SER A 96 10.67 5.83 -5.48
C SER A 96 10.34 5.57 -6.96
N ALA A 97 9.51 4.58 -7.24
CA ALA A 97 9.07 4.24 -8.60
C ALA A 97 7.89 5.09 -9.09
N VAL A 98 7.21 5.80 -8.19
CA VAL A 98 6.12 6.73 -8.56
C VAL A 98 6.71 7.94 -9.27
N PRO A 99 6.26 8.25 -10.50
CA PRO A 99 6.74 9.42 -11.23
C PRO A 99 6.49 10.71 -10.46
N SER A 100 7.49 11.59 -10.38
CA SER A 100 7.30 12.93 -9.84
C SER A 100 6.40 13.76 -10.75
N LYS A 101 5.48 14.53 -10.15
CA LYS A 101 4.70 15.54 -10.89
C LYS A 101 5.58 16.71 -11.35
N ASP A 102 6.72 16.94 -10.69
CA ASP A 102 7.70 17.95 -11.05
C ASP A 102 8.80 17.34 -11.94
N PRO A 103 8.89 17.72 -13.23
CA PRO A 103 9.91 17.18 -14.15
C PRO A 103 11.35 17.57 -13.76
N LEU A 104 11.50 18.63 -12.97
CA LEU A 104 12.80 19.10 -12.49
C LEU A 104 13.28 18.34 -11.25
N ASN A 105 12.37 17.77 -10.48
CA ASN A 105 12.66 17.00 -9.26
C ASN A 105 12.61 15.49 -9.51
N LYS A 106 13.58 14.98 -10.26
CA LYS A 106 13.71 13.53 -10.54
C LYS A 106 14.17 12.79 -9.28
N LYS A 107 13.25 12.15 -8.58
CA LYS A 107 13.61 11.22 -7.50
C LYS A 107 14.47 10.09 -8.06
N LYS A 108 15.58 9.78 -7.41
CA LYS A 108 16.42 8.63 -7.79
C LYS A 108 15.65 7.34 -7.50
N ARG A 109 15.31 6.60 -8.55
CA ARG A 109 14.61 5.32 -8.43
C ARG A 109 15.50 4.29 -7.73
N ILE A 110 14.95 3.62 -6.72
CA ILE A 110 15.59 2.48 -6.06
C ILE A 110 15.24 1.22 -6.85
N ILE A 111 16.25 0.61 -7.45
CA ILE A 111 16.08 -0.62 -8.23
C ILE A 111 16.29 -1.80 -7.30
N LEU A 112 15.23 -2.57 -7.07
CA LEU A 112 15.31 -3.81 -6.30
C LEU A 112 15.97 -4.91 -7.13
N GLN A 113 16.96 -5.57 -6.58
CA GLN A 113 17.65 -6.70 -7.22
C GLN A 113 16.96 -8.02 -6.86
N GLY A 114 17.10 -9.01 -7.74
CA GLY A 114 16.57 -10.36 -7.55
C GLY A 114 15.05 -10.47 -7.78
N ASP A 115 14.59 -11.71 -7.89
CA ASP A 115 13.19 -12.05 -8.14
C ASP A 115 12.35 -11.99 -6.86
N VAL A 116 11.04 -11.86 -7.02
CA VAL A 116 10.10 -11.97 -5.90
C VAL A 116 10.03 -13.43 -5.46
N PRO A 117 10.34 -13.73 -4.18
CA PRO A 117 10.24 -15.10 -3.68
C PRO A 117 8.81 -15.65 -3.77
N SER A 118 8.70 -16.98 -3.86
CA SER A 118 7.40 -17.63 -3.88
C SER A 118 6.61 -17.39 -2.58
N PRO A 119 5.35 -16.98 -2.65
CA PRO A 119 4.50 -16.84 -1.46
C PRO A 119 4.14 -18.19 -0.82
N VAL A 120 4.26 -19.30 -1.56
CA VAL A 120 3.99 -20.66 -1.06
C VAL A 120 5.07 -21.12 -0.09
N ASN A 121 6.33 -20.78 -0.37
CA ASN A 121 7.48 -21.08 0.49
C ASN A 121 8.24 -19.76 0.77
N PRO A 122 7.70 -18.90 1.63
CA PRO A 122 8.35 -17.63 1.93
C PRO A 122 9.71 -17.86 2.62
N PRO A 123 10.68 -17.00 2.38
CA PRO A 123 11.98 -17.10 3.01
C PRO A 123 11.87 -17.00 4.55
N LYS A 124 12.79 -17.68 5.26
CA LYS A 124 12.91 -17.55 6.73
C LYS A 124 13.28 -16.12 7.08
N GLY A 125 12.88 -15.68 8.27
CA GLY A 125 13.15 -14.32 8.75
C GLY A 125 12.29 -13.25 8.08
N CYS A 126 12.86 -12.08 7.82
CA CYS A 126 12.19 -10.98 7.12
C CYS A 126 11.89 -11.39 5.67
N PRO A 127 10.63 -11.38 5.21
CA PRO A 127 10.28 -11.84 3.86
C PRO A 127 10.95 -11.01 2.74
N PHE A 128 11.37 -9.78 3.04
CA PHE A 128 12.01 -8.88 2.09
C PHE A 128 13.55 -8.97 2.08
N HIS A 129 14.18 -9.74 2.99
CA HIS A 129 15.64 -9.69 3.20
C HIS A 129 16.47 -10.03 1.95
N LEU A 130 15.98 -10.93 1.07
CA LEU A 130 16.69 -11.29 -0.17
C LEU A 130 16.81 -10.15 -1.19
N ARG A 131 15.98 -9.10 -1.05
CA ARG A 131 15.93 -7.95 -1.96
C ARG A 131 16.22 -6.63 -1.26
N CYS A 132 16.60 -6.70 0.02
CA CYS A 132 16.84 -5.53 0.86
C CYS A 132 18.30 -5.07 0.75
N ASP A 133 18.51 -3.82 0.39
CA ASP A 133 19.85 -3.18 0.36
C ASP A 133 20.41 -2.91 1.76
N LYS A 134 19.58 -3.06 2.81
CA LYS A 134 19.91 -2.85 4.23
C LYS A 134 19.90 -4.14 5.03
N VAL A 135 20.03 -5.29 4.37
CA VAL A 135 20.04 -6.60 5.06
C VAL A 135 21.23 -6.73 6.01
N PHE A 136 20.98 -7.30 7.21
CA PHE A 136 22.00 -7.61 8.21
C PHE A 136 21.60 -8.82 9.05
N GLY A 137 22.43 -9.26 9.99
CA GLY A 137 22.34 -10.55 10.70
C GLY A 137 20.95 -11.10 11.02
N PRO A 138 20.08 -10.41 11.80
CA PRO A 138 18.78 -10.97 12.19
C PRO A 138 17.78 -11.08 11.04
N CYS A 139 17.98 -10.34 9.93
CA CYS A 139 17.01 -10.31 8.84
C CYS A 139 16.78 -11.67 8.17
N SER A 140 17.77 -12.55 8.14
CA SER A 140 17.66 -13.89 7.53
C SER A 140 17.13 -14.96 8.48
N SER A 141 17.19 -14.73 9.80
CA SER A 141 16.91 -15.74 10.82
C SER A 141 15.61 -15.50 11.58
N SER A 142 15.27 -14.24 11.86
CA SER A 142 14.07 -13.89 12.65
C SER A 142 13.15 -12.96 11.86
N ARG A 143 11.83 -13.17 12.06
CA ARG A 143 10.80 -12.31 11.45
C ARG A 143 10.62 -11.07 12.31
N PRO A 144 10.72 -9.85 11.72
CA PRO A 144 10.44 -8.64 12.45
C PRO A 144 8.94 -8.54 12.77
N GLU A 145 8.62 -8.14 13.98
CA GLU A 145 7.26 -7.81 14.40
C GLU A 145 6.86 -6.42 13.89
N LEU A 146 5.56 -6.23 13.64
CA LEU A 146 5.02 -4.92 13.30
C LEU A 146 4.95 -4.06 14.57
N LYS A 147 5.86 -3.12 14.73
CA LYS A 147 5.99 -2.25 15.91
C LYS A 147 5.65 -0.82 15.57
N GLU A 148 5.04 -0.13 16.51
CA GLU A 148 4.88 1.32 16.44
C GLU A 148 6.24 1.99 16.70
N VAL A 149 6.72 2.76 15.72
CA VAL A 149 8.01 3.48 15.76
C VAL A 149 7.80 4.96 15.99
N GLU A 150 6.75 5.51 15.42
CA GLU A 150 6.27 6.87 15.63
C GLU A 150 4.76 6.78 15.88
N PRO A 151 4.14 7.77 16.55
CA PRO A 151 2.70 7.75 16.81
C PRO A 151 1.87 7.47 15.56
N GLY A 152 1.12 6.36 15.55
CA GLY A 152 0.32 5.91 14.43
C GLY A 152 1.12 5.29 13.26
N HIS A 153 2.46 5.25 13.30
CA HIS A 153 3.30 4.69 12.25
C HIS A 153 4.00 3.41 12.70
N HIS A 154 3.65 2.30 12.06
CA HIS A 154 4.13 0.97 12.42
C HIS A 154 4.98 0.39 11.29
N VAL A 155 6.06 -0.29 11.64
CA VAL A 155 6.95 -0.95 10.69
C VAL A 155 7.41 -2.31 11.18
N ALA A 156 7.46 -3.30 10.30
CA ALA A 156 8.02 -4.63 10.54
C ALA A 156 9.43 -4.69 9.95
N CYS A 157 10.40 -4.10 10.64
CA CYS A 157 11.79 -4.04 10.18
C CYS A 157 12.77 -4.03 11.35
N HIS A 158 13.86 -4.81 11.25
CA HIS A 158 14.91 -4.87 12.28
C HIS A 158 15.79 -3.62 12.39
N LEU A 159 15.60 -2.64 11.50
CA LEU A 159 16.28 -1.35 11.59
C LEU A 159 15.69 -0.44 12.68
N TYR A 160 14.53 -0.82 13.20
CA TYR A 160 13.77 -0.07 14.21
C TYR A 160 13.46 -0.89 15.45
#